data_6e6224c1e07802c6c5a10223a88d5142
#
_entry.id   6e6224c1e07802c6c5a10223a88d5142
#
_cell.length_a   1.000
_cell.length_b   1.000
_cell.length_c   1.000
_cell.angle_alpha   90.00
_cell.angle_beta   90.00
_cell.angle_gamma   90.00
#
_symmetry.space_group_name_H-M   'P 1'
#
loop_
_entity.id
_entity.type
_entity.pdbx_description
1 polymer ?
#
loop_
_entity_poly.entity_id
_entity_poly.type
_entity_poly.pdbx_seq_one_letter_code
_entity_poly.pdbx_strand_id
1 'polypeptide(L)'
;PWRPGWADRVLVDAPCTGLGALRRRPEARWRRSPDDLTALTRTQRALLRRGIEATRPGGVIAYVVCSPHLAETRDAVDEVLTDGTADLLDAGPYFPADGPTVQLWPHRHGTDAMFCALLRRR
;
A
#
# COMPACT_ATOMS: atom_id res chain seq x y z
N PRO A 1 5.03 14.07 -16.11
CA PRO A 1 4.37 12.81 -16.46
C PRO A 1 5.44 11.76 -16.74
N TRP A 2 5.33 10.61 -16.08
CA TRP A 2 6.30 9.54 -16.22
C TRP A 2 5.98 8.71 -17.46
N ARG A 3 7.02 8.21 -18.14
CA ARG A 3 6.83 7.32 -19.28
C ARG A 3 6.40 5.94 -18.76
N PRO A 4 5.38 5.30 -19.35
CA PRO A 4 5.05 3.92 -19.02
C PRO A 4 6.28 2.99 -19.16
N GLY A 5 6.47 2.10 -18.20
CA GLY A 5 7.50 1.06 -18.26
C GLY A 5 8.95 1.55 -18.13
N TRP A 6 9.20 2.73 -17.59
CA TRP A 6 10.57 3.27 -17.50
C TRP A 6 11.31 2.84 -16.22
N ALA A 7 10.57 2.52 -15.15
CA ALA A 7 11.16 2.24 -13.83
C ALA A 7 11.34 0.74 -13.59
N ASP A 8 12.49 0.35 -13.04
CA ASP A 8 12.72 -1.01 -12.57
C ASP A 8 11.93 -1.31 -11.30
N ARG A 9 11.84 -0.31 -10.43
CA ARG A 9 11.16 -0.38 -9.12
C ARG A 9 10.43 0.91 -8.82
N VAL A 10 9.25 0.77 -8.26
CA VAL A 10 8.41 1.91 -7.86
C VAL A 10 7.96 1.72 -6.41
N LEU A 11 8.10 2.77 -5.62
CA LEU A 11 7.51 2.86 -4.29
C LEU A 11 6.28 3.76 -4.36
N VAL A 12 5.14 3.23 -3.95
CA VAL A 12 3.88 3.96 -3.79
C VAL A 12 3.61 4.11 -2.28
N ASP A 13 4.12 5.19 -1.70
CA ASP A 13 3.77 5.62 -0.34
C ASP A 13 2.50 6.46 -0.44
N ALA A 14 1.35 5.80 -0.29
CA ALA A 14 0.06 6.39 -0.63
C ALA A 14 -0.52 7.20 0.54
N PRO A 15 -1.20 8.33 0.26
CA PRO A 15 -1.94 9.05 1.28
C PRO A 15 -3.03 8.14 1.85
N CYS A 16 -3.17 8.11 3.18
CA CYS A 16 -4.11 7.26 3.89
C CYS A 16 -4.72 7.96 5.10
N THR A 17 -5.61 7.29 5.80
CA THR A 17 -6.20 7.84 7.04
C THR A 17 -5.16 8.12 8.12
N GLY A 18 -4.01 7.44 8.07
CA GLY A 18 -2.95 7.58 9.08
C GLY A 18 -3.28 6.91 10.41
N LEU A 19 -4.27 6.02 10.45
CA LEU A 19 -4.68 5.31 11.69
C LEU A 19 -3.53 4.50 12.30
N GLY A 20 -2.58 4.07 11.50
CA GLY A 20 -1.39 3.35 11.97
C GLY A 20 -0.37 4.23 12.70
N ALA A 21 -0.44 5.55 12.54
CA ALA A 21 0.48 6.51 13.13
C ALA A 21 -0.08 7.23 14.36
N LEU A 22 -1.24 6.81 14.90
CA LEU A 22 -1.92 7.47 16.02
C LEU A 22 -1.07 7.56 17.28
N ARG A 23 -0.14 6.62 17.51
CA ARG A 23 0.80 6.68 18.64
C ARG A 23 1.70 7.93 18.61
N ARG A 24 2.00 8.45 17.41
CA ARG A 24 2.83 9.64 17.19
C ARG A 24 2.02 10.88 16.83
N ARG A 25 0.81 10.68 16.28
CA ARG A 25 -0.10 11.72 15.80
C ARG A 25 -1.52 11.48 16.32
N PRO A 26 -1.73 11.52 17.64
CA PRO A 26 -3.03 11.20 18.23
C PRO A 26 -4.14 12.16 17.78
N GLU A 27 -3.80 13.38 17.38
CA GLU A 27 -4.74 14.37 16.84
C GLU A 27 -5.38 13.95 15.50
N ALA A 28 -4.77 13.02 14.77
CA ALA A 28 -5.31 12.54 13.50
C ALA A 28 -6.71 11.92 13.66
N ARG A 29 -7.00 11.29 14.81
CA ARG A 29 -8.33 10.72 15.12
C ARG A 29 -9.47 11.74 15.03
N TRP A 30 -9.18 13.00 15.32
CA TRP A 30 -10.18 14.07 15.35
C TRP A 30 -10.35 14.78 14.00
N ARG A 31 -9.44 14.52 13.06
CA ARG A 31 -9.39 15.15 11.74
C ARG A 31 -9.93 14.25 10.63
N ARG A 32 -10.20 12.98 10.93
CA ARG A 32 -10.66 12.00 9.93
C ARG A 32 -12.12 11.66 10.13
N SER A 33 -12.82 11.51 9.02
CA SER A 33 -14.20 11.07 8.95
C SER A 33 -14.32 9.80 8.08
N PRO A 34 -15.43 9.06 8.17
CA PRO A 34 -15.68 7.94 7.27
C PRO A 34 -15.67 8.31 5.78
N ASP A 35 -16.08 9.54 5.44
CA ASP A 35 -16.09 10.02 4.06
C ASP A 35 -14.67 10.17 3.49
N ASP A 36 -13.69 10.55 4.34
CA ASP A 36 -12.29 10.61 3.94
C ASP A 36 -11.77 9.24 3.46
N LEU A 37 -12.22 8.15 4.09
CA LEU A 37 -11.80 6.81 3.72
C LEU A 37 -12.16 6.50 2.26
N THR A 38 -13.36 6.83 1.82
CA THR A 38 -13.81 6.61 0.44
C THR A 38 -12.97 7.37 -0.57
N ALA A 39 -12.66 8.64 -0.28
CA ALA A 39 -11.82 9.46 -1.16
C ALA A 39 -10.37 8.96 -1.20
N LEU A 40 -9.82 8.60 -0.04
CA LEU A 40 -8.44 8.10 0.08
C LEU A 40 -8.26 6.76 -0.62
N THR A 41 -9.16 5.80 -0.44
CA THR A 41 -9.06 4.49 -1.09
C THR A 41 -9.15 4.60 -2.61
N ARG A 42 -9.96 5.50 -3.15
CA ARG A 42 -9.98 5.81 -4.59
C ARG A 42 -8.62 6.32 -5.06
N THR A 43 -8.03 7.26 -4.33
CA THR A 43 -6.71 7.83 -4.65
C THR A 43 -5.62 6.77 -4.58
N GLN A 44 -5.63 5.93 -3.55
CA GLN A 44 -4.67 4.84 -3.36
C GLN A 44 -4.67 3.86 -4.53
N ARG A 45 -5.85 3.41 -4.97
CA ARG A 45 -5.98 2.51 -6.13
C ARG A 45 -5.49 3.17 -7.41
N ALA A 46 -5.81 4.46 -7.62
CA ALA A 46 -5.33 5.21 -8.78
C ALA A 46 -3.81 5.34 -8.78
N LEU A 47 -3.20 5.64 -7.63
CA LEU A 47 -1.75 5.73 -7.49
C LEU A 47 -1.07 4.38 -7.71
N LEU A 48 -1.64 3.29 -7.17
CA LEU A 48 -1.10 1.96 -7.37
C LEU A 48 -1.13 1.54 -8.84
N ARG A 49 -2.24 1.79 -9.55
CA ARG A 49 -2.34 1.56 -11.01
C ARG A 49 -1.30 2.36 -11.78
N ARG A 50 -1.08 3.63 -11.43
CA ARG A 50 -0.04 4.46 -12.03
C ARG A 50 1.37 3.97 -11.72
N GLY A 51 1.59 3.48 -10.50
CA GLY A 51 2.86 2.82 -10.13
C GLY A 51 3.14 1.58 -10.98
N ILE A 52 2.13 0.74 -11.19
CA ILE A 52 2.23 -0.44 -12.06
C ILE A 52 2.53 -0.02 -13.50
N GLU A 53 1.82 0.98 -14.04
CA GLU A 53 2.04 1.50 -15.39
C GLU A 53 3.45 2.06 -15.59
N ALA A 54 3.99 2.76 -14.59
CA ALA A 54 5.33 3.33 -14.63
C ALA A 54 6.45 2.28 -14.56
N THR A 55 6.17 1.14 -13.94
CA THR A 55 7.13 0.04 -13.78
C THR A 55 7.26 -0.74 -15.10
N ARG A 56 8.48 -1.15 -15.48
CA ARG A 56 8.67 -2.03 -16.65
C ARG A 56 8.10 -3.43 -16.41
N PRO A 57 7.77 -4.20 -17.47
CA PRO A 57 7.42 -5.61 -17.32
C PRO A 57 8.48 -6.38 -16.51
N GLY A 58 8.03 -7.20 -15.54
CA GLY A 58 8.90 -7.91 -14.60
C GLY A 58 9.47 -7.06 -13.47
N GLY A 59 9.29 -5.74 -13.50
CA GLY A 59 9.69 -4.84 -12.42
C GLY A 59 8.80 -4.95 -11.18
N VAL A 60 9.23 -4.36 -10.08
CA VAL A 60 8.58 -4.51 -8.76
C VAL A 60 8.01 -3.19 -8.27
N ILE A 61 6.82 -3.26 -7.73
CA ILE A 61 6.12 -2.16 -7.08
C ILE A 61 5.96 -2.50 -5.60
N ALA A 62 6.34 -1.58 -4.71
CA ALA A 62 6.01 -1.63 -3.30
C ALA A 62 4.89 -0.64 -3.01
N TYR A 63 3.75 -1.14 -2.56
CA TYR A 63 2.64 -0.33 -2.07
C TYR A 63 2.70 -0.26 -0.55
N VAL A 64 2.71 0.95 0.01
CA VAL A 64 2.86 1.19 1.45
C VAL A 64 1.83 2.19 1.93
N VAL A 65 1.22 1.91 3.09
CA VAL A 65 0.35 2.85 3.82
C VAL A 65 0.56 2.71 5.33
N CYS A 66 0.49 3.82 6.06
CA CYS A 66 0.51 3.82 7.53
C CYS A 66 -0.92 3.66 8.08
N SER A 67 -1.55 2.56 7.74
CA SER A 67 -2.91 2.22 8.17
C SER A 67 -3.08 0.70 8.32
N PRO A 68 -3.82 0.23 9.32
CA PRO A 68 -4.25 -1.16 9.42
C PRO A 68 -5.63 -1.42 8.80
N HIS A 69 -6.28 -0.39 8.25
CA HIS A 69 -7.64 -0.50 7.75
C HIS A 69 -7.69 -1.34 6.46
N LEU A 70 -8.54 -2.39 6.43
CA LEU A 70 -8.58 -3.33 5.30
C LEU A 70 -8.83 -2.65 3.96
N ALA A 71 -9.74 -1.68 3.90
CA ALA A 71 -10.04 -0.95 2.67
C ALA A 71 -8.83 -0.18 2.10
N GLU A 72 -7.87 0.20 2.94
CA GLU A 72 -6.65 0.91 2.56
C GLU A 72 -5.47 -0.05 2.30
N THR A 73 -5.60 -1.31 2.70
CA THR A 73 -4.54 -2.32 2.65
C THR A 73 -4.89 -3.42 1.67
N ARG A 74 -5.33 -4.59 2.16
CA ARG A 74 -5.60 -5.76 1.32
C ARG A 74 -6.65 -5.51 0.25
N ASP A 75 -7.79 -4.91 0.61
CA ASP A 75 -8.88 -4.67 -0.34
C ASP A 75 -8.44 -3.75 -1.48
N ALA A 76 -7.59 -2.74 -1.18
CA ALA A 76 -7.06 -1.84 -2.20
C ALA A 76 -6.14 -2.58 -3.19
N VAL A 77 -5.29 -3.48 -2.69
CA VAL A 77 -4.38 -4.29 -3.50
C VAL A 77 -5.18 -5.32 -4.31
N ASP A 78 -6.07 -6.06 -3.66
CA ASP A 78 -6.84 -7.13 -4.29
C ASP A 78 -7.69 -6.58 -5.45
N GLU A 79 -8.33 -5.42 -5.26
CA GLU A 79 -9.09 -4.77 -6.33
C GLU A 79 -8.21 -4.42 -7.53
N VAL A 80 -7.02 -3.85 -7.30
CA VAL A 80 -6.11 -3.49 -8.40
C VAL A 80 -5.56 -4.72 -9.11
N LEU A 81 -5.34 -5.83 -8.40
CA LEU A 81 -4.89 -7.08 -8.99
C LEU A 81 -5.93 -7.71 -9.92
N THR A 82 -7.23 -7.39 -9.77
CA THR A 82 -8.27 -7.85 -10.71
C THR A 82 -8.07 -7.32 -12.13
N ASP A 83 -7.32 -6.22 -12.30
CA ASP A 83 -6.97 -5.69 -13.62
C ASP A 83 -6.04 -6.63 -14.42
N GLY A 84 -5.43 -7.63 -13.78
CA GLY A 84 -4.55 -8.61 -14.40
C GLY A 84 -3.20 -8.06 -14.87
N THR A 85 -2.83 -6.86 -14.45
CA THR A 85 -1.61 -6.14 -14.89
C THR A 85 -0.39 -6.42 -14.02
N ALA A 86 -0.60 -7.00 -12.84
CA ALA A 86 0.46 -7.35 -11.89
C ALA A 86 0.08 -8.59 -11.08
N ASP A 87 1.08 -9.21 -10.48
CA ASP A 87 0.95 -10.33 -9.54
C ASP A 87 1.44 -9.92 -8.16
N LEU A 88 0.79 -10.43 -7.10
CA LEU A 88 1.27 -10.28 -5.74
C LEU A 88 2.52 -11.14 -5.54
N LEU A 89 3.57 -10.55 -4.98
CA LEU A 89 4.77 -11.25 -4.55
C LEU A 89 4.68 -11.59 -3.07
N ASP A 90 5.26 -12.71 -2.68
CA ASP A 90 5.44 -13.05 -1.27
C ASP A 90 6.51 -12.14 -0.66
N ALA A 91 6.11 -11.34 0.33
CA ALA A 91 7.01 -10.46 1.07
C ALA A 91 7.72 -11.17 2.23
N GLY A 92 7.30 -12.37 2.62
CA GLY A 92 7.85 -13.14 3.75
C GLY A 92 9.36 -13.32 3.72
N PRO A 93 10.01 -13.57 2.57
CA PRO A 93 11.46 -13.67 2.49
C PRO A 93 12.23 -12.39 2.84
N TYR A 94 11.58 -11.23 2.81
CA TYR A 94 12.21 -9.92 2.99
C TYR A 94 11.83 -9.23 4.30
N PHE A 95 10.68 -9.61 4.89
CA PHE A 95 10.12 -8.94 6.06
C PHE A 95 9.49 -9.95 7.01
N PRO A 96 9.40 -9.64 8.31
CA PRO A 96 8.59 -10.42 9.24
C PRO A 96 7.11 -10.28 8.86
N ALA A 97 6.57 -11.26 8.13
CA ALA A 97 5.22 -11.26 7.62
C ALA A 97 4.48 -12.55 8.00
N ASP A 98 3.21 -12.43 8.31
CA ASP A 98 2.29 -13.55 8.54
C ASP A 98 1.49 -13.85 7.25
N GLY A 99 2.18 -14.02 6.11
CA GLY A 99 1.58 -14.23 4.80
C GLY A 99 2.28 -13.43 3.70
N PRO A 100 1.66 -13.31 2.50
CA PRO A 100 2.32 -12.68 1.35
C PRO A 100 2.48 -11.17 1.48
N THR A 101 1.74 -10.52 2.40
CA THR A 101 1.83 -9.09 2.68
C THR A 101 2.34 -8.84 4.09
N VAL A 102 2.89 -7.66 4.32
CA VAL A 102 3.40 -7.25 5.64
C VAL A 102 2.37 -6.36 6.32
N GLN A 103 2.03 -6.68 7.57
CA GLN A 103 1.32 -5.78 8.46
C GLN A 103 2.12 -5.64 9.76
N LEU A 104 2.73 -4.48 9.95
CA LEU A 104 3.41 -4.15 11.19
C LEU A 104 2.43 -3.60 12.22
N TRP A 105 2.71 -3.86 13.49
CA TRP A 105 1.87 -3.45 14.61
C TRP A 105 2.72 -2.84 15.73
N PRO A 106 2.27 -1.75 16.38
CA PRO A 106 3.01 -1.12 17.48
C PRO A 106 3.35 -2.09 18.63
N HIS A 107 2.40 -2.91 19.03
CA HIS A 107 2.55 -3.84 20.15
C HIS A 107 3.42 -5.07 19.86
N ARG A 108 3.62 -5.40 18.58
CA ARG A 108 4.43 -6.55 18.16
C ARG A 108 5.81 -6.16 17.64
N HIS A 109 5.89 -5.02 16.95
CA HIS A 109 7.08 -4.64 16.18
C HIS A 109 7.72 -3.32 16.66
N GLY A 110 7.09 -2.60 17.60
CA GLY A 110 7.58 -1.31 18.08
C GLY A 110 7.54 -0.17 17.03
N THR A 111 6.81 -0.38 15.94
CA THR A 111 6.67 0.56 14.81
C THR A 111 5.27 1.16 14.76
N ASP A 112 5.02 2.07 13.82
CA ASP A 112 3.65 2.38 13.43
C ASP A 112 2.97 1.15 12.82
N ALA A 113 1.64 1.13 12.79
CA ALA A 113 0.92 0.11 12.05
C ALA A 113 1.06 0.41 10.55
N MET A 114 2.02 -0.26 9.91
CA MET A 114 2.35 -0.10 8.50
C MET A 114 1.92 -1.33 7.72
N PHE A 115 1.35 -1.12 6.57
CA PHE A 115 1.09 -2.18 5.61
C PHE A 115 2.03 -2.04 4.41
N CYS A 116 2.52 -3.17 3.90
CA CYS A 116 3.28 -3.23 2.65
C CYS A 116 2.87 -4.45 1.83
N ALA A 117 2.65 -4.23 0.54
CA ALA A 117 2.49 -5.28 -0.46
C ALA A 117 3.52 -5.09 -1.58
N LEU A 118 4.16 -6.18 -1.99
CA LEU A 118 5.05 -6.21 -3.14
C LEU A 118 4.32 -6.79 -4.33
N LEU A 119 4.37 -6.11 -5.46
CA LEU A 119 3.75 -6.56 -6.70
C LEU A 119 4.80 -6.64 -7.82
N ARG A 120 4.62 -7.58 -8.74
CA ARG A 120 5.41 -7.66 -9.98
C ARG A 120 4.54 -7.33 -11.16
N ARG A 121 4.95 -6.35 -11.97
CA ARG A 121 4.26 -6.07 -13.23
C ARG A 121 4.40 -7.25 -14.20
N ARG A 122 3.29 -7.66 -14.81
CA ARG A 122 3.25 -8.63 -15.92
C ARG A 122 3.80 -8.06 -17.21
#